data_ecfb4580c5f0cbd926ad1e11ace59479
#
_entry.id   ecfb4580c5f0cbd926ad1e11ace59479
#
_cell.length_a   1.000
_cell.length_b   1.000
_cell.length_c   1.000
_cell.angle_alpha   90.00
_cell.angle_beta   90.00
_cell.angle_gamma   90.00
#
_symmetry.space_group_name_H-M   'P 1'
#
loop_
_entity.id
_entity.type
_entity.pdbx_description
1 polymer ?
#
loop_
_entity_poly.entity_id
_entity_poly.type
_entity_poly.pdbx_seq_one_letter_code
_entity_poly.pdbx_strand_id
1 'polypeptide(L)'
;VREALSRLKMMGLIHARPRKGMVLTEPSILGGMKRVIDPRVLSEETILDLLDFRIALEIGISTDIFRKITPKDIEELSEIVKMGIVFENNEYALISESAFHTKLYKITGNKIISEFQEIIHPILVYVKEKFKDYLKPINIEMSKSGRIATHADLLDFIKKGDEKGYRDAIERHFEVYKIFKVNRSQELMAEKAE
;
A
#
# COMPACT_ATOMS: atom_id res chain seq x y z
N VAL A 1 34.44 -12.48 16.55
CA VAL A 1 33.21 -13.32 16.61
C VAL A 1 32.01 -12.47 16.92
N ARG A 2 31.93 -11.66 18.00
CA ARG A 2 30.75 -10.88 18.40
C ARG A 2 30.29 -9.91 17.32
N GLU A 3 31.18 -9.20 16.67
CA GLU A 3 30.87 -8.27 15.59
C GLU A 3 30.27 -8.98 14.37
N ALA A 4 30.84 -10.11 13.94
CA ALA A 4 30.31 -10.89 12.84
C ALA A 4 28.89 -11.42 13.14
N LEU A 5 28.65 -11.92 14.36
CA LEU A 5 27.32 -12.34 14.78
C LEU A 5 26.33 -11.16 14.83
N SER A 6 26.78 -9.98 15.26
CA SER A 6 25.95 -8.77 15.25
C SER A 6 25.55 -8.37 13.84
N ARG A 7 26.47 -8.41 12.88
CA ARG A 7 26.19 -8.13 11.46
C ARG A 7 25.23 -9.14 10.87
N LEU A 8 25.44 -10.44 11.09
CA LEU A 8 24.54 -11.50 10.63
C LEU A 8 23.13 -11.36 11.22
N LYS A 9 23.04 -10.98 12.50
CA LYS A 9 21.76 -10.71 13.16
C LYS A 9 21.06 -9.47 12.57
N MET A 10 21.82 -8.42 12.30
CA MET A 10 21.29 -7.21 11.66
C MET A 10 20.79 -7.49 10.24
N MET A 11 21.46 -8.39 9.51
CA MET A 11 21.01 -8.84 8.19
C MET A 11 19.82 -9.81 8.24
N GLY A 12 19.42 -10.27 9.43
CA GLY A 12 18.32 -11.23 9.59
C GLY A 12 18.69 -12.68 9.25
N LEU A 13 19.99 -12.98 9.03
CA LEU A 13 20.48 -14.31 8.71
C LEU A 13 20.53 -15.24 9.92
N ILE A 14 20.62 -14.68 11.13
CA ILE A 14 20.59 -15.43 12.38
C ILE A 14 19.72 -14.72 13.41
N HIS A 15 19.11 -15.50 14.29
CA HIS A 15 18.48 -14.99 15.51
C HIS A 15 18.71 -15.91 16.70
N ALA A 16 18.68 -15.33 17.90
CA ALA A 16 18.79 -16.09 19.14
C ALA A 16 17.45 -16.75 19.49
N ARG A 17 17.46 -18.05 19.77
CA ARG A 17 16.30 -18.76 20.33
C ARG A 17 16.65 -19.29 21.73
N PRO A 18 15.76 -19.13 22.73
CA PRO A 18 15.98 -19.69 24.06
C PRO A 18 16.30 -21.18 23.97
N ARG A 19 17.29 -21.62 24.70
CA ARG A 19 17.78 -23.02 24.78
C ARG A 19 18.34 -23.61 23.46
N LYS A 20 18.24 -22.90 22.31
CA LYS A 20 18.75 -23.40 21.02
C LYS A 20 19.95 -22.59 20.51
N GLY A 21 20.32 -21.51 21.21
CA GLY A 21 21.43 -20.66 20.78
C GLY A 21 21.11 -19.84 19.55
N MET A 22 22.11 -19.65 18.68
CA MET A 22 21.97 -18.92 17.42
C MET A 22 21.51 -19.87 16.31
N VAL A 23 20.42 -19.50 15.65
CA VAL A 23 19.78 -20.31 14.60
C VAL A 23 19.83 -19.53 13.29
N LEU A 24 20.19 -20.22 12.20
CA LEU A 24 20.09 -19.66 10.85
C LEU A 24 18.62 -19.49 10.46
N THR A 25 18.34 -18.40 9.78
CA THR A 25 17.01 -18.08 9.25
C THR A 25 17.12 -17.52 7.87
N GLU A 26 16.10 -17.75 7.06
CA GLU A 26 15.95 -17.05 5.81
C GLU A 26 15.67 -15.57 6.11
N PRO A 27 16.51 -14.63 5.61
CA PRO A 27 16.26 -13.21 5.82
C PRO A 27 15.05 -12.77 5.00
N SER A 28 14.29 -11.80 5.52
CA SER A 28 13.32 -11.10 4.70
C SER A 28 14.06 -10.32 3.61
N ILE A 29 13.67 -10.54 2.35
CA ILE A 29 14.25 -9.83 1.20
C ILE A 29 14.01 -8.32 1.35
N LEU A 30 12.87 -7.92 1.87
CA LEU A 30 12.50 -6.52 2.10
C LEU A 30 12.93 -5.99 3.48
N GLY A 31 13.48 -6.84 4.35
CA GLY A 31 13.81 -6.47 5.73
C GLY A 31 14.87 -5.38 5.85
N GLY A 32 15.79 -5.29 4.89
CA GLY A 32 16.75 -4.19 4.78
C GLY A 32 16.05 -2.86 4.45
N MET A 33 15.18 -2.85 3.45
CA MET A 33 14.40 -1.69 3.03
C MET A 33 13.52 -1.17 4.18
N LYS A 34 12.81 -2.05 4.86
CA LYS A 34 11.93 -1.70 5.99
C LYS A 34 12.65 -0.93 7.11
N ARG A 35 13.95 -1.17 7.29
CA ARG A 35 14.75 -0.49 8.33
C ARG A 35 15.26 0.89 7.95
N VAL A 36 15.38 1.16 6.66
CA VAL A 36 15.95 2.41 6.15
C VAL A 36 14.90 3.35 5.53
N ILE A 37 13.72 2.84 5.22
CA ILE A 37 12.63 3.63 4.68
C ILE A 37 11.99 4.43 5.81
N ASP A 38 12.34 5.71 5.88
CA ASP A 38 11.66 6.73 6.66
C ASP A 38 11.22 7.84 5.68
N PRO A 39 9.92 8.08 5.50
CA PRO A 39 9.43 9.06 4.54
C PRO A 39 9.95 10.49 4.80
N ARG A 40 10.43 10.78 6.01
CA ARG A 40 10.96 12.09 6.37
C ARG A 40 12.37 12.34 5.82
N VAL A 41 13.10 11.28 5.46
CA VAL A 41 14.46 11.37 4.89
C VAL A 41 14.53 11.00 3.41
N LEU A 42 13.43 10.49 2.84
CA LEU A 42 13.32 10.23 1.42
C LEU A 42 13.08 11.53 0.65
N SER A 43 13.63 11.61 -0.56
CA SER A 43 13.25 12.66 -1.49
C SER A 43 11.78 12.51 -1.91
N GLU A 44 11.15 13.62 -2.25
CA GLU A 44 9.76 13.60 -2.70
C GLU A 44 9.60 12.77 -3.99
N GLU A 45 10.57 12.83 -4.91
CA GLU A 45 10.60 11.97 -6.11
C GLU A 45 10.55 10.48 -5.74
N THR A 46 11.37 10.05 -4.78
CA THR A 46 11.36 8.64 -4.32
C THR A 46 10.01 8.25 -3.70
N ILE A 47 9.36 9.17 -2.99
CA ILE A 47 8.02 8.95 -2.43
C ILE A 47 7.00 8.76 -3.56
N LEU A 48 7.04 9.62 -4.58
CA LEU A 48 6.16 9.52 -5.75
C LEU A 48 6.37 8.22 -6.53
N ASP A 49 7.62 7.77 -6.69
CA ASP A 49 7.95 6.50 -7.34
C ASP A 49 7.45 5.29 -6.54
N LEU A 50 7.52 5.35 -5.21
CA LEU A 50 6.96 4.30 -4.34
C LEU A 50 5.43 4.22 -4.44
N LEU A 51 4.74 5.35 -4.58
CA LEU A 51 3.30 5.37 -4.84
C LEU A 51 2.95 4.74 -6.18
N ASP A 52 3.71 5.07 -7.25
CA ASP A 52 3.54 4.45 -8.56
C ASP A 52 3.75 2.93 -8.52
N PHE A 53 4.81 2.51 -7.84
CA PHE A 53 5.10 1.09 -7.67
C PHE A 53 3.94 0.37 -6.97
N ARG A 54 3.35 0.98 -5.93
CA ARG A 54 2.15 0.45 -5.27
C ARG A 54 1.00 0.31 -6.26
N ILE A 55 0.69 1.35 -7.02
CA ILE A 55 -0.42 1.35 -7.98
C ILE A 55 -0.24 0.21 -9.00
N ALA A 56 0.96 0.12 -9.60
CA ALA A 56 1.28 -0.93 -10.56
C ALA A 56 1.16 -2.34 -9.94
N LEU A 57 1.64 -2.51 -8.70
CA LEU A 57 1.53 -3.78 -7.98
C LEU A 57 0.07 -4.15 -7.73
N GLU A 58 -0.75 -3.23 -7.24
CA GLU A 58 -2.15 -3.52 -6.89
C GLU A 58 -3.02 -3.83 -8.11
N ILE A 59 -2.78 -3.16 -9.23
CA ILE A 59 -3.40 -3.52 -10.51
C ILE A 59 -2.94 -4.91 -10.95
N GLY A 60 -1.63 -5.19 -10.85
CA GLY A 60 -1.02 -6.45 -11.28
C GLY A 60 -1.48 -7.68 -10.50
N ILE A 61 -1.77 -7.55 -9.21
CA ILE A 61 -2.20 -8.69 -8.36
C ILE A 61 -3.69 -9.04 -8.51
N SER A 62 -4.46 -8.31 -9.29
CA SER A 62 -5.91 -8.53 -9.44
C SER A 62 -6.24 -9.98 -9.80
N THR A 63 -5.59 -10.56 -10.80
CA THR A 63 -5.80 -11.96 -11.21
C THR A 63 -5.50 -12.94 -10.07
N ASP A 64 -4.44 -12.70 -9.29
CA ASP A 64 -4.11 -13.55 -8.15
C ASP A 64 -5.17 -13.49 -7.05
N ILE A 65 -5.75 -12.30 -6.81
CA ILE A 65 -6.85 -12.12 -5.86
C ILE A 65 -8.05 -12.97 -6.30
N PHE A 66 -8.54 -12.80 -7.53
CA PHE A 66 -9.72 -13.52 -8.03
C PHE A 66 -9.52 -15.04 -8.09
N ARG A 67 -8.30 -15.50 -8.35
CA ARG A 67 -7.98 -16.93 -8.38
C ARG A 67 -7.93 -17.58 -7.00
N LYS A 68 -7.57 -16.83 -5.95
CA LYS A 68 -7.25 -17.38 -4.63
C LYS A 68 -8.23 -17.00 -3.53
N ILE A 69 -9.07 -16.00 -3.76
CA ILE A 69 -10.00 -15.49 -2.76
C ILE A 69 -11.00 -16.57 -2.32
N THR A 70 -11.25 -16.63 -1.03
CA THR A 70 -12.20 -17.55 -0.41
C THR A 70 -13.45 -16.82 0.11
N PRO A 71 -14.58 -17.53 0.36
CA PRO A 71 -15.75 -16.91 0.99
C PRO A 71 -15.41 -16.24 2.34
N LYS A 72 -14.50 -16.82 3.13
CA LYS A 72 -14.04 -16.24 4.39
C LYS A 72 -13.29 -14.91 4.16
N ASP A 73 -12.46 -14.81 3.10
CA ASP A 73 -11.77 -13.56 2.78
C ASP A 73 -12.77 -12.46 2.40
N ILE A 74 -13.82 -12.79 1.68
CA ILE A 74 -14.89 -11.85 1.31
C ILE A 74 -15.63 -11.36 2.55
N GLU A 75 -15.88 -12.25 3.51
CA GLU A 75 -16.51 -11.90 4.79
C GLU A 75 -15.63 -10.95 5.60
N GLU A 76 -14.33 -11.25 5.74
CA GLU A 76 -13.36 -10.40 6.42
C GLU A 76 -13.23 -9.02 5.73
N LEU A 77 -13.15 -8.97 4.40
CA LEU A 77 -13.15 -7.71 3.65
C LEU A 77 -14.44 -6.92 3.87
N SER A 78 -15.59 -7.61 3.95
CA SER A 78 -16.89 -6.97 4.21
C SER A 78 -16.93 -6.30 5.58
N GLU A 79 -16.38 -6.95 6.60
CA GLU A 79 -16.29 -6.34 7.95
C GLU A 79 -15.32 -5.14 7.97
N ILE A 80 -14.18 -5.21 7.26
CA ILE A 80 -13.24 -4.09 7.13
C ILE A 80 -13.93 -2.88 6.48
N VAL A 81 -14.68 -3.09 5.40
CA VAL A 81 -15.40 -2.02 4.71
C VAL A 81 -16.48 -1.41 5.59
N LYS A 82 -17.24 -2.23 6.33
CA LYS A 82 -18.26 -1.74 7.27
C LYS A 82 -17.67 -0.89 8.40
N MET A 83 -16.49 -1.26 8.90
CA MET A 83 -15.80 -0.51 9.97
C MET A 83 -15.09 0.75 9.44
N GLY A 84 -14.99 0.91 8.11
CA GLY A 84 -14.37 2.07 7.49
C GLY A 84 -15.17 3.34 7.76
N ILE A 85 -14.46 4.42 8.11
CA ILE A 85 -15.03 5.75 8.23
C ILE A 85 -14.81 6.46 6.91
N VAL A 86 -15.91 6.86 6.25
CA VAL A 86 -15.88 7.65 5.01
C VAL A 86 -16.01 9.12 5.37
N PHE A 87 -15.01 9.91 5.02
CA PHE A 87 -15.05 11.36 5.19
C PHE A 87 -15.83 12.04 4.05
N GLU A 88 -16.17 13.35 4.21
CA GLU A 88 -16.89 14.13 3.20
C GLU A 88 -16.25 14.12 1.81
N ASN A 89 -14.93 13.99 1.75
CA ASN A 89 -14.15 13.86 0.52
C ASN A 89 -13.98 12.40 0.04
N ASN A 90 -14.77 11.48 0.56
CA ASN A 90 -14.70 10.05 0.26
C ASN A 90 -13.38 9.37 0.64
N GLU A 91 -12.65 9.92 1.61
CA GLU A 91 -11.44 9.32 2.18
C GLU A 91 -11.79 8.33 3.30
N TYR A 92 -11.24 7.12 3.23
CA TYR A 92 -11.35 6.15 4.32
C TYR A 92 -10.37 6.47 5.44
N ALA A 93 -10.73 6.13 6.69
CA ALA A 93 -9.81 6.20 7.79
C ALA A 93 -8.55 5.36 7.50
N LEU A 94 -7.38 5.85 7.92
CA LEU A 94 -6.08 5.21 7.65
C LEU A 94 -6.05 3.73 8.09
N ILE A 95 -6.74 3.39 9.17
CA ILE A 95 -6.79 2.01 9.68
C ILE A 95 -7.54 1.09 8.72
N SER A 96 -8.72 1.49 8.23
CA SER A 96 -9.52 0.69 7.29
C SER A 96 -8.88 0.63 5.92
N GLU A 97 -8.27 1.72 5.44
CA GLU A 97 -7.45 1.78 4.23
C GLU A 97 -6.33 0.73 4.30
N SER A 98 -5.52 0.78 5.35
CA SER A 98 -4.43 -0.16 5.56
C SER A 98 -4.92 -1.61 5.67
N ALA A 99 -5.99 -1.86 6.41
CA ALA A 99 -6.53 -3.19 6.63
C ALA A 99 -7.05 -3.83 5.32
N PHE A 100 -7.77 -3.05 4.49
CA PHE A 100 -8.32 -3.52 3.22
C PHE A 100 -7.20 -3.98 2.27
N HIS A 101 -6.24 -3.12 1.99
CA HIS A 101 -5.13 -3.43 1.09
C HIS A 101 -4.21 -4.54 1.66
N THR A 102 -3.96 -4.54 2.98
CA THR A 102 -3.22 -5.64 3.64
C THR A 102 -3.91 -6.97 3.43
N LYS A 103 -5.25 -7.01 3.50
CA LYS A 103 -6.01 -8.24 3.27
C LYS A 103 -5.89 -8.69 1.82
N LEU A 104 -6.00 -7.78 0.84
CA LEU A 104 -5.80 -8.10 -0.57
C LEU A 104 -4.41 -8.71 -0.85
N TYR A 105 -3.36 -8.12 -0.27
CA TYR A 105 -2.00 -8.63 -0.42
C TYR A 105 -1.85 -10.04 0.17
N LYS A 106 -2.43 -10.29 1.34
CA LYS A 106 -2.42 -11.62 1.97
C LYS A 106 -3.12 -12.69 1.13
N ILE A 107 -4.22 -12.35 0.46
CA ILE A 107 -4.96 -13.25 -0.44
C ILE A 107 -4.07 -13.76 -1.58
N THR A 108 -3.12 -12.96 -2.06
CA THR A 108 -2.17 -13.41 -3.09
C THR A 108 -1.32 -14.60 -2.66
N GLY A 109 -1.17 -14.83 -1.35
CA GLY A 109 -0.28 -15.86 -0.78
C GLY A 109 1.21 -15.59 -1.05
N ASN A 110 1.57 -14.45 -1.65
CA ASN A 110 2.95 -14.07 -1.89
C ASN A 110 3.49 -13.28 -0.69
N LYS A 111 4.47 -13.87 0.00
CA LYS A 111 5.06 -13.30 1.21
C LYS A 111 5.72 -11.94 0.96
N ILE A 112 6.41 -11.77 -0.18
CA ILE A 112 7.09 -10.51 -0.53
C ILE A 112 6.06 -9.40 -0.74
N ILE A 113 4.96 -9.70 -1.46
CA ILE A 113 3.85 -8.75 -1.65
C ILE A 113 3.25 -8.34 -0.31
N SER A 114 3.03 -9.32 0.58
CA SER A 114 2.50 -9.04 1.93
C SER A 114 3.44 -8.20 2.79
N GLU A 115 4.76 -8.45 2.71
CA GLU A 115 5.77 -7.66 3.42
C GLU A 115 5.90 -6.24 2.87
N PHE A 116 5.64 -6.03 1.58
CA PHE A 116 5.70 -4.71 0.95
C PHE A 116 4.70 -3.72 1.58
N GLN A 117 3.55 -4.19 2.05
CA GLN A 117 2.59 -3.34 2.75
C GLN A 117 3.18 -2.66 4.00
N GLU A 118 4.09 -3.33 4.70
CA GLU A 118 4.75 -2.76 5.87
C GLU A 118 5.72 -1.62 5.52
N ILE A 119 6.15 -1.59 4.26
CA ILE A 119 7.02 -0.54 3.71
C ILE A 119 6.17 0.64 3.21
N ILE A 120 5.11 0.34 2.45
CA ILE A 120 4.34 1.38 1.79
C ILE A 120 3.37 2.10 2.73
N HIS A 121 2.88 1.45 3.78
CA HIS A 121 1.92 2.05 4.69
C HIS A 121 2.43 3.33 5.37
N PRO A 122 3.64 3.39 5.95
CA PRO A 122 4.19 4.64 6.50
C PRO A 122 4.32 5.76 5.45
N ILE A 123 4.64 5.41 4.21
CA ILE A 123 4.70 6.37 3.10
C ILE A 123 3.33 6.98 2.83
N LEU A 124 2.28 6.16 2.77
CA LEU A 124 0.91 6.63 2.56
C LEU A 124 0.41 7.54 3.67
N VAL A 125 0.67 7.16 4.93
CA VAL A 125 0.33 8.02 6.08
C VAL A 125 1.01 9.37 5.93
N TYR A 126 2.30 9.37 5.66
CA TYR A 126 3.06 10.60 5.46
C TYR A 126 2.53 11.46 4.32
N VAL A 127 2.22 10.86 3.16
CA VAL A 127 1.68 11.57 1.99
C VAL A 127 0.32 12.17 2.32
N LYS A 128 -0.57 11.42 2.95
CA LYS A 128 -1.90 11.91 3.35
C LYS A 128 -1.82 13.07 4.34
N GLU A 129 -0.88 13.04 5.27
CA GLU A 129 -0.69 14.11 6.25
C GLU A 129 -0.01 15.34 5.63
N LYS A 130 1.13 15.14 4.96
CA LYS A 130 1.94 16.23 4.40
C LYS A 130 1.23 16.98 3.28
N PHE A 131 0.52 16.25 2.41
CA PHE A 131 -0.13 16.81 1.23
C PHE A 131 -1.66 16.90 1.38
N LYS A 132 -2.17 16.93 2.60
CA LYS A 132 -3.60 16.96 2.89
C LYS A 132 -4.34 18.06 2.13
N ASP A 133 -3.80 19.28 2.17
CA ASP A 133 -4.43 20.44 1.54
C ASP A 133 -4.38 20.37 -0.01
N TYR A 134 -3.41 19.66 -0.54
CA TYR A 134 -3.29 19.39 -1.98
C TYR A 134 -4.24 18.28 -2.44
N LEU A 135 -4.32 17.20 -1.69
CA LEU A 135 -5.14 16.03 -2.03
C LEU A 135 -6.64 16.28 -1.84
N LYS A 136 -7.02 17.07 -0.84
CA LYS A 136 -8.43 17.31 -0.48
C LYS A 136 -9.26 17.88 -1.64
N PRO A 137 -8.85 18.94 -2.36
CA PRO A 137 -9.60 19.43 -3.51
C PRO A 137 -9.78 18.39 -4.61
N ILE A 138 -8.73 17.62 -4.92
CA ILE A 138 -8.76 16.57 -5.93
C ILE A 138 -9.78 15.50 -5.54
N ASN A 139 -9.73 15.03 -4.29
CA ASN A 139 -10.68 14.04 -3.77
C ASN A 139 -12.14 14.53 -3.87
N ILE A 140 -12.41 15.77 -3.49
CA ILE A 140 -13.76 16.36 -3.54
C ILE A 140 -14.27 16.41 -4.98
N GLU A 141 -13.45 16.89 -5.93
CA GLU A 141 -13.82 16.99 -7.34
C GLU A 141 -14.10 15.61 -7.94
N MET A 142 -13.19 14.66 -7.70
CA MET A 142 -13.30 13.29 -8.20
C MET A 142 -14.51 12.56 -7.61
N SER A 143 -14.80 12.76 -6.32
CA SER A 143 -15.97 12.19 -5.65
C SER A 143 -17.25 12.75 -6.24
N LYS A 144 -17.37 14.08 -6.40
CA LYS A 144 -18.55 14.74 -6.99
C LYS A 144 -18.81 14.29 -8.44
N SER A 145 -17.77 14.01 -9.20
CA SER A 145 -17.88 13.53 -10.58
C SER A 145 -18.10 12.02 -10.70
N GLY A 146 -18.18 11.26 -9.58
CA GLY A 146 -18.34 9.81 -9.56
C GLY A 146 -17.18 9.03 -10.19
N ARG A 147 -15.99 9.66 -10.30
CA ARG A 147 -14.81 9.03 -10.91
C ARG A 147 -13.99 8.18 -9.95
N ILE A 148 -14.15 8.38 -8.63
CA ILE A 148 -13.47 7.56 -7.62
C ILE A 148 -14.23 6.26 -7.41
N ALA A 149 -13.51 5.14 -7.38
CA ALA A 149 -14.01 3.89 -6.85
C ALA A 149 -13.63 3.77 -5.36
N THR A 150 -14.60 3.42 -4.52
CA THR A 150 -14.41 3.19 -3.09
C THR A 150 -14.02 1.75 -2.80
N HIS A 151 -13.58 1.45 -1.57
CA HIS A 151 -13.38 0.05 -1.14
C HIS A 151 -14.67 -0.77 -1.21
N ALA A 152 -15.85 -0.13 -1.04
CA ALA A 152 -17.13 -0.79 -1.19
C ALA A 152 -17.39 -1.20 -2.66
N ASP A 153 -17.03 -0.35 -3.62
CA ASP A 153 -17.12 -0.67 -5.04
C ASP A 153 -16.18 -1.83 -5.41
N LEU A 154 -14.93 -1.78 -4.93
CA LEU A 154 -13.96 -2.86 -5.15
C LEU A 154 -14.46 -4.20 -4.59
N LEU A 155 -15.02 -4.18 -3.38
CA LEU A 155 -15.59 -5.36 -2.74
C LEU A 155 -16.81 -5.89 -3.50
N ASP A 156 -17.64 -5.02 -4.08
CA ASP A 156 -18.80 -5.41 -4.87
C ASP A 156 -18.39 -6.18 -6.13
N PHE A 157 -17.37 -5.72 -6.85
CA PHE A 157 -16.80 -6.46 -7.98
C PHE A 157 -16.22 -7.81 -7.55
N ILE A 158 -15.54 -7.88 -6.41
CA ILE A 158 -15.03 -9.13 -5.84
C ILE A 158 -16.19 -10.11 -5.55
N LYS A 159 -17.27 -9.64 -4.90
CA LYS A 159 -18.46 -10.46 -4.60
C LYS A 159 -19.15 -10.99 -5.84
N LYS A 160 -19.14 -10.22 -6.92
CA LYS A 160 -19.71 -10.60 -8.22
C LYS A 160 -18.82 -11.53 -9.05
N GLY A 161 -17.56 -11.71 -8.64
CA GLY A 161 -16.58 -12.43 -9.45
C GLY A 161 -16.18 -11.69 -10.74
N ASP A 162 -16.40 -10.38 -10.79
CA ASP A 162 -16.10 -9.53 -11.95
C ASP A 162 -14.67 -8.99 -11.88
N GLU A 163 -13.71 -9.79 -12.32
CA GLU A 163 -12.30 -9.40 -12.37
C GLU A 163 -12.05 -8.18 -13.25
N LYS A 164 -12.75 -8.08 -14.40
CA LYS A 164 -12.57 -6.96 -15.32
C LYS A 164 -13.05 -5.65 -14.69
N GLY A 165 -14.26 -5.65 -14.13
CA GLY A 165 -14.81 -4.49 -13.43
C GLY A 165 -13.95 -4.08 -12.24
N TYR A 166 -13.38 -5.06 -11.51
CA TYR A 166 -12.43 -4.80 -10.44
C TYR A 166 -11.16 -4.09 -10.92
N ARG A 167 -10.57 -4.53 -12.03
CA ARG A 167 -9.37 -3.87 -12.60
C ARG A 167 -9.64 -2.43 -12.98
N ASP A 168 -10.75 -2.16 -13.65
CA ASP A 168 -11.16 -0.81 -14.01
C ASP A 168 -11.45 0.04 -12.74
N ALA A 169 -11.99 -0.57 -11.70
CA ALA A 169 -12.27 0.09 -10.44
C ALA A 169 -11.01 0.39 -9.62
N ILE A 170 -10.03 -0.53 -9.53
CA ILE A 170 -8.78 -0.31 -8.79
C ILE A 170 -7.95 0.81 -9.44
N GLU A 171 -7.96 0.94 -10.75
CA GLU A 171 -7.33 2.06 -11.42
C GLU A 171 -7.96 3.40 -11.05
N ARG A 172 -9.30 3.47 -10.99
CA ARG A 172 -10.04 4.65 -10.54
C ARG A 172 -9.85 4.93 -9.04
N HIS A 173 -9.67 3.88 -8.24
CA HIS A 173 -9.40 4.01 -6.80
C HIS A 173 -8.12 4.80 -6.55
N PHE A 174 -7.11 4.64 -7.39
CA PHE A 174 -5.84 5.33 -7.29
C PHE A 174 -5.74 6.63 -8.11
N GLU A 175 -6.79 7.04 -8.79
CA GLU A 175 -6.75 8.19 -9.70
C GLU A 175 -6.30 9.48 -9.01
N VAL A 176 -6.72 9.69 -7.76
CA VAL A 176 -6.29 10.86 -6.95
C VAL A 176 -4.77 10.90 -6.80
N TYR A 177 -4.14 9.76 -6.54
CA TYR A 177 -2.68 9.68 -6.40
C TYR A 177 -1.95 9.82 -7.74
N LYS A 178 -2.54 9.35 -8.84
CA LYS A 178 -2.00 9.56 -10.19
C LYS A 178 -1.99 11.04 -10.57
N ILE A 179 -3.11 11.75 -10.35
CA ILE A 179 -3.22 13.20 -10.56
C ILE A 179 -2.22 13.94 -9.67
N PHE A 180 -2.17 13.61 -8.38
CA PHE A 180 -1.22 14.19 -7.44
C PHE A 180 0.22 14.05 -7.93
N LYS A 181 0.63 12.85 -8.35
CA LYS A 181 1.98 12.61 -8.85
C LYS A 181 2.30 13.45 -10.07
N VAL A 182 1.41 13.47 -11.08
CA VAL A 182 1.64 14.23 -12.32
C VAL A 182 1.87 15.71 -12.02
N ASN A 183 0.97 16.31 -11.24
CA ASN A 183 1.04 17.71 -10.90
C ASN A 183 2.30 18.03 -10.09
N ARG A 184 2.59 17.21 -9.06
CA ARG A 184 3.74 17.45 -8.18
C ARG A 184 5.08 17.23 -8.87
N SER A 185 5.16 16.25 -9.79
CA SER A 185 6.37 16.04 -10.59
C SER A 185 6.65 17.24 -11.52
N GLN A 186 5.62 17.87 -12.07
CA GLN A 186 5.77 19.07 -12.89
C GLN A 186 6.27 20.26 -12.06
N GLU A 187 5.73 20.45 -10.86
CA GLU A 187 6.18 21.50 -9.93
C GLU A 187 7.65 21.29 -9.54
N LEU A 188 8.05 20.07 -9.16
CA LEU A 188 9.44 19.76 -8.82
C LEU A 188 10.43 19.97 -9.98
N MET A 189 9.99 19.73 -11.23
CA MET A 189 10.80 20.03 -12.41
C MET A 189 10.97 21.52 -12.60
N ALA A 190 9.94 22.32 -12.37
CA ALA A 190 10.00 23.78 -12.45
C ALA A 190 10.90 24.36 -11.35
N GLU A 191 10.77 23.91 -10.12
CA GLU A 191 11.61 24.32 -8.96
C GLU A 191 13.12 24.04 -9.18
N LYS A 192 13.48 23.02 -9.98
CA LYS A 192 14.89 22.69 -10.30
C LYS A 192 15.46 23.50 -11.47
N ALA A 193 14.60 24.14 -12.25
CA ALA A 193 15.00 24.93 -13.41
C ALA A 193 15.28 26.41 -13.05
N GLU A 194 14.89 26.85 -11.86
CA GLU A 194 15.19 28.15 -11.26
C GLU A 194 16.49 28.11 -10.44
#